data_5f7a3d7e5f7fedd6a360543a843cf7ec
#
_entry.id   5f7a3d7e5f7fedd6a360543a843cf7ec
#
_cell.length_a   1.000
_cell.length_b   1.000
_cell.length_c   1.000
_cell.angle_alpha   90.00
_cell.angle_beta   90.00
_cell.angle_gamma   90.00
#
_symmetry.space_group_name_H-M   'P 1'
#
loop_
_entity.id
_entity.type
_entity.pdbx_description
1 polymer ?
#
loop_
_entity_poly.entity_id
_entity_poly.type
_entity_poly.pdbx_seq_one_letter_code
_entity_poly.pdbx_strand_id
1 'polypeptide(L)'
;MDIQLSESNWRSTSWTAIHRRLPAWMTPLFIFTVCIPTIVAATYYTFIASDIYVSESRYIVRTQGKQIPSGLASLIVGQDGGGFGGNAMTAVAEYATSRDAMKALNEKGRLTQIFSRPEIDLFSDITPLGGKITNEDLFQHFTKHVALGQETQSSISTLVVKAYTPEDARWINERLLELGEGLVNRLNERSRVDLVRYAQQEVDEAKKASRDAAFALADYRNRFEVIDPEKQASVSLQMVSKLQDELILTKTQLTQMRAFTPGNPQVPVLRERISSLNREIEAEMLKVAGGKGSLAAKSAEYSRLVVEAEYAEKLLTNALVSLQNASNEARRQ
;
A
#
# COMPACT_ATOMS: atom_id res chain seq x y z
N MET A 1 -61.15 -103.45 -10.35
CA MET A 1 -60.86 -102.04 -10.76
C MET A 1 -59.68 -101.60 -9.92
N ASP A 2 -58.53 -102.04 -10.41
CA ASP A 2 -57.25 -102.02 -9.68
C ASP A 2 -56.51 -100.69 -9.94
N ILE A 3 -56.20 -100.03 -8.88
CA ILE A 3 -55.35 -98.84 -8.93
C ILE A 3 -53.97 -99.27 -8.41
N GLN A 4 -53.04 -99.42 -9.31
CA GLN A 4 -51.66 -99.63 -9.01
C GLN A 4 -51.01 -98.39 -8.43
N LEU A 5 -50.52 -98.46 -7.18
CA LEU A 5 -49.65 -97.48 -6.57
C LEU A 5 -48.24 -97.62 -7.08
N SER A 6 -47.77 -96.65 -7.85
CA SER A 6 -46.37 -96.60 -8.31
C SER A 6 -45.48 -96.14 -7.13
N GLU A 7 -44.59 -96.99 -6.67
CA GLU A 7 -43.56 -96.63 -5.70
C GLU A 7 -42.54 -95.67 -6.33
N SER A 8 -42.49 -94.43 -5.84
CA SER A 8 -41.48 -93.45 -6.21
C SER A 8 -40.20 -93.66 -5.42
N ASN A 9 -39.21 -94.07 -6.16
CA ASN A 9 -37.84 -94.41 -5.75
C ASN A 9 -37.15 -93.11 -5.27
N TRP A 10 -37.02 -92.91 -3.96
CA TRP A 10 -36.23 -91.86 -3.36
C TRP A 10 -34.74 -92.30 -3.45
N ARG A 11 -34.09 -91.97 -4.58
CA ARG A 11 -32.64 -92.01 -4.67
C ARG A 11 -32.07 -90.92 -3.75
N SER A 12 -31.36 -91.35 -2.74
CA SER A 12 -30.47 -90.59 -1.93
C SER A 12 -29.51 -89.73 -2.79
N THR A 13 -29.78 -88.46 -2.97
CA THR A 13 -28.83 -87.53 -3.52
C THR A 13 -27.71 -87.37 -2.53
N SER A 14 -26.61 -88.03 -2.83
CA SER A 14 -25.34 -87.93 -2.13
C SER A 14 -24.89 -86.50 -2.06
N TRP A 15 -24.65 -86.03 -0.86
CA TRP A 15 -23.99 -84.73 -0.55
C TRP A 15 -22.52 -84.78 -0.96
N THR A 16 -22.21 -84.96 -2.23
CA THR A 16 -20.86 -84.97 -2.74
C THR A 16 -20.69 -83.75 -3.66
N ALA A 17 -19.80 -82.90 -3.22
CA ALA A 17 -19.07 -81.95 -4.03
C ALA A 17 -19.87 -80.78 -4.57
N ILE A 18 -20.19 -79.82 -3.67
CA ILE A 18 -20.02 -78.43 -4.04
C ILE A 18 -18.53 -78.09 -3.87
N HIS A 19 -17.68 -78.71 -4.67
CA HIS A 19 -16.42 -78.09 -5.05
C HIS A 19 -16.79 -76.98 -6.01
N ARG A 20 -17.12 -75.82 -5.44
CA ARG A 20 -17.12 -74.56 -6.15
C ARG A 20 -15.75 -74.50 -6.82
N ARG A 21 -15.66 -74.76 -8.11
CA ARG A 21 -14.47 -74.53 -8.90
C ARG A 21 -14.18 -73.02 -8.70
N LEU A 22 -13.20 -72.73 -7.88
CA LEU A 22 -12.61 -71.42 -7.81
C LEU A 22 -12.27 -70.99 -9.23
N PRO A 23 -12.69 -69.81 -9.72
CA PRO A 23 -12.50 -69.47 -11.12
C PRO A 23 -11.00 -69.55 -11.44
N ALA A 24 -10.67 -70.03 -12.66
CA ALA A 24 -9.30 -70.33 -13.11
C ALA A 24 -8.31 -69.13 -13.01
N TRP A 25 -8.76 -67.94 -12.67
CA TRP A 25 -7.95 -66.78 -12.44
C TRP A 25 -7.43 -66.66 -11.00
N MET A 26 -7.86 -67.46 -10.06
CA MET A 26 -7.25 -67.63 -8.75
C MET A 26 -6.04 -68.58 -8.80
N THR A 27 -5.15 -68.28 -9.72
CA THR A 27 -3.86 -69.00 -9.79
C THR A 27 -3.03 -68.65 -8.57
N PRO A 28 -2.11 -69.55 -8.11
CA PRO A 28 -1.23 -69.23 -6.97
C PRO A 28 -0.45 -67.96 -7.16
N LEU A 29 -0.22 -67.55 -8.40
CA LEU A 29 0.42 -66.28 -8.77
C LEU A 29 -0.44 -65.08 -8.42
N PHE A 30 -1.78 -65.12 -8.60
CA PHE A 30 -2.71 -64.08 -8.19
C PHE A 30 -2.74 -63.91 -6.66
N ILE A 31 -2.78 -65.01 -5.92
CA ILE A 31 -2.74 -64.98 -4.45
C ILE A 31 -1.43 -64.34 -3.99
N PHE A 32 -0.30 -64.71 -4.58
CA PHE A 32 1.00 -64.14 -4.22
C PHE A 32 1.14 -62.67 -4.59
N THR A 33 0.61 -62.24 -5.73
CA THR A 33 0.78 -60.86 -6.23
C THR A 33 -0.24 -59.88 -5.70
N VAL A 34 -1.46 -60.35 -5.33
CA VAL A 34 -2.54 -59.46 -4.90
C VAL A 34 -2.90 -59.68 -3.43
N CYS A 35 -3.16 -60.93 -3.02
CA CYS A 35 -3.66 -61.17 -1.65
C CYS A 35 -2.61 -60.92 -0.58
N ILE A 36 -1.34 -61.32 -0.79
CA ILE A 36 -0.30 -61.11 0.21
C ILE A 36 0.01 -59.64 0.41
N PRO A 37 0.27 -58.80 -0.62
CA PRO A 37 0.49 -57.37 -0.45
C PRO A 37 -0.72 -56.65 0.17
N THR A 38 -1.94 -57.07 -0.21
CA THR A 38 -3.17 -56.47 0.37
C THR A 38 -3.32 -56.80 1.86
N ILE A 39 -3.05 -58.04 2.26
CA ILE A 39 -3.11 -58.43 3.69
C ILE A 39 -2.00 -57.75 4.48
N VAL A 40 -0.79 -57.65 3.92
CA VAL A 40 0.32 -56.93 4.55
C VAL A 40 -0.05 -55.43 4.73
N ALA A 41 -0.58 -54.78 3.70
CA ALA A 41 -1.03 -53.41 3.76
C ALA A 41 -2.17 -53.23 4.77
N ALA A 42 -3.18 -54.09 4.75
CA ALA A 42 -4.28 -54.08 5.70
C ALA A 42 -3.81 -54.21 7.16
N THR A 43 -2.89 -55.15 7.41
CA THR A 43 -2.30 -55.35 8.74
C THR A 43 -1.48 -54.13 9.18
N TYR A 44 -0.69 -53.55 8.27
CA TYR A 44 0.07 -52.33 8.54
C TYR A 44 -0.85 -51.15 8.93
N TYR A 45 -1.86 -50.87 8.12
CA TYR A 45 -2.76 -49.73 8.39
C TYR A 45 -3.66 -49.95 9.60
N THR A 46 -3.94 -51.20 10.00
CA THR A 46 -4.81 -51.48 11.15
C THR A 46 -4.05 -51.47 12.49
N PHE A 47 -2.77 -51.91 12.50
CA PHE A 47 -2.02 -52.16 13.75
C PHE A 47 -0.75 -51.34 13.91
N ILE A 48 -0.20 -50.77 12.84
CA ILE A 48 1.12 -50.09 12.88
C ILE A 48 1.04 -48.60 12.54
N ALA A 49 0.19 -48.23 11.56
CA ALA A 49 0.10 -46.85 11.11
C ALA A 49 -0.36 -45.93 12.22
N SER A 50 0.37 -44.78 12.39
CA SER A 50 0.03 -43.76 13.38
C SER A 50 -1.21 -42.97 12.96
N ASP A 51 -2.10 -42.71 13.91
CA ASP A 51 -3.26 -41.84 13.69
C ASP A 51 -2.84 -40.41 13.43
N ILE A 52 -3.52 -39.77 12.48
CA ILE A 52 -3.31 -38.36 12.15
C ILE A 52 -4.53 -37.55 12.55
N TYR A 53 -4.32 -36.61 13.46
CA TYR A 53 -5.34 -35.65 13.91
C TYR A 53 -5.20 -34.34 13.19
N VAL A 54 -6.33 -33.75 12.81
CA VAL A 54 -6.38 -32.48 12.05
C VAL A 54 -7.00 -31.40 12.92
N SER A 55 -6.28 -30.29 13.10
CA SER A 55 -6.79 -29.08 13.71
C SER A 55 -6.98 -28.04 12.63
N GLU A 56 -8.21 -27.55 12.47
CA GLU A 56 -8.56 -26.50 11.51
C GLU A 56 -8.95 -25.22 12.24
N SER A 57 -8.40 -24.09 11.81
CA SER A 57 -8.80 -22.77 12.27
C SER A 57 -9.05 -21.84 11.08
N ARG A 58 -10.04 -20.97 11.25
CA ARG A 58 -10.42 -19.96 10.25
C ARG A 58 -10.18 -18.58 10.83
N TYR A 59 -9.48 -17.75 10.09
CA TYR A 59 -9.15 -16.40 10.53
C TYR A 59 -9.29 -15.38 9.40
N ILE A 60 -9.49 -14.13 9.79
CA ILE A 60 -9.58 -13.00 8.88
C ILE A 60 -8.52 -11.99 9.29
N VAL A 61 -7.66 -11.60 8.36
CA VAL A 61 -6.72 -10.49 8.57
C VAL A 61 -7.42 -9.21 8.15
N ARG A 62 -7.79 -8.38 9.12
CA ARG A 62 -8.31 -7.03 8.85
C ARG A 62 -7.14 -6.06 8.84
N THR A 63 -6.79 -5.58 7.68
CA THR A 63 -5.97 -4.38 7.52
C THR A 63 -6.90 -3.22 7.30
N GLN A 64 -6.75 -2.18 8.09
CA GLN A 64 -7.53 -0.95 7.85
C GLN A 64 -7.08 -0.37 6.52
N GLY A 65 -7.96 -0.46 5.52
CA GLY A 65 -7.71 0.10 4.20
C GLY A 65 -7.51 1.60 4.34
N LYS A 66 -6.35 2.12 3.91
CA LYS A 66 -6.17 3.54 3.68
C LYS A 66 -7.32 4.00 2.79
N GLN A 67 -8.18 4.86 3.30
CA GLN A 67 -8.94 5.76 2.44
C GLN A 67 -7.91 6.71 1.82
N ILE A 68 -7.39 6.35 0.66
CA ILE A 68 -6.57 7.25 -0.14
C ILE A 68 -7.52 8.37 -0.57
N PRO A 69 -7.26 9.64 -0.21
CA PRO A 69 -8.09 10.74 -0.67
C PRO A 69 -8.14 10.69 -2.19
N SER A 70 -9.34 10.56 -2.72
CA SER A 70 -9.64 10.47 -4.14
C SER A 70 -9.16 11.73 -4.86
N GLY A 71 -8.06 11.64 -5.57
CA GLY A 71 -7.61 12.74 -6.41
C GLY A 71 -6.59 12.30 -7.44
N LEU A 72 -5.39 11.99 -7.05
CA LEU A 72 -4.28 11.64 -7.96
C LEU A 72 -3.74 10.23 -7.74
N ALA A 73 -3.94 9.68 -6.55
CA ALA A 73 -3.45 8.35 -6.19
C ALA A 73 -4.15 7.22 -6.95
N SER A 74 -5.40 7.43 -7.41
CA SER A 74 -6.13 6.47 -8.25
C SER A 74 -5.53 6.28 -9.65
N LEU A 75 -4.70 7.22 -10.10
CA LEU A 75 -4.02 7.15 -11.41
C LEU A 75 -2.65 6.47 -11.32
N ILE A 76 -2.06 6.39 -10.11
CA ILE A 76 -0.72 5.80 -9.88
C ILE A 76 -0.83 4.37 -9.36
N VAL A 77 -1.88 4.06 -8.60
CA VAL A 77 -2.20 2.68 -8.19
C VAL A 77 -2.93 2.04 -9.36
N GLY A 78 -2.20 1.27 -10.15
CA GLY A 78 -2.77 0.51 -11.26
C GLY A 78 -4.00 -0.29 -10.81
N GLN A 79 -4.87 -0.56 -11.75
CA GLN A 79 -6.19 -1.16 -11.67
C GLN A 79 -6.27 -2.57 -11.01
N ASP A 80 -5.17 -3.05 -10.44
CA ASP A 80 -5.14 -4.23 -9.58
C ASP A 80 -5.50 -3.81 -8.16
N GLY A 81 -6.76 -4.02 -7.82
CA GLY A 81 -7.38 -3.72 -6.52
C GLY A 81 -6.83 -4.54 -5.33
N GLY A 82 -5.55 -4.87 -5.35
CA GLY A 82 -4.79 -5.43 -4.24
C GLY A 82 -4.47 -4.37 -3.20
N GLY A 83 -5.48 -3.90 -2.47
CA GLY A 83 -5.26 -3.06 -1.30
C GLY A 83 -4.31 -3.75 -0.31
N PHE A 84 -3.62 -2.98 0.51
CA PHE A 84 -2.67 -3.44 1.55
C PHE A 84 -3.20 -4.61 2.41
N GLY A 85 -4.51 -4.84 2.44
CA GLY A 85 -5.17 -5.98 3.09
C GLY A 85 -4.83 -7.33 2.48
N GLY A 86 -4.76 -7.41 1.16
CA GLY A 86 -4.35 -8.63 0.46
C GLY A 86 -2.90 -8.99 0.76
N ASN A 87 -2.03 -8.00 0.82
CA ASN A 87 -0.61 -8.21 1.10
C ASN A 87 -0.34 -8.71 2.53
N ALA A 88 -1.09 -8.23 3.53
CA ALA A 88 -0.94 -8.70 4.91
C ALA A 88 -1.44 -10.13 5.09
N MET A 89 -2.54 -10.50 4.44
CA MET A 89 -3.06 -11.86 4.45
C MET A 89 -2.08 -12.85 3.80
N THR A 90 -1.53 -12.48 2.64
CA THR A 90 -0.49 -13.26 1.97
C THR A 90 0.78 -13.37 2.82
N ALA A 91 1.20 -12.26 3.45
CA ALA A 91 2.38 -12.27 4.32
C ALA A 91 2.21 -13.18 5.55
N VAL A 92 1.02 -13.22 6.17
CA VAL A 92 0.72 -14.15 7.26
C VAL A 92 0.73 -15.60 6.76
N ALA A 93 0.16 -15.84 5.58
CA ALA A 93 0.13 -17.16 4.97
C ALA A 93 1.54 -17.67 4.65
N GLU A 94 2.37 -16.85 4.03
CA GLU A 94 3.77 -17.17 3.75
C GLU A 94 4.59 -17.36 5.03
N TYR A 95 4.36 -16.51 6.03
CA TYR A 95 5.04 -16.63 7.31
C TYR A 95 4.69 -17.94 8.02
N ALA A 96 3.41 -18.33 8.08
CA ALA A 96 2.98 -19.53 8.78
C ALA A 96 3.60 -20.82 8.22
N THR A 97 3.98 -20.84 6.95
CA THR A 97 4.70 -21.96 6.31
C THR A 97 6.20 -21.73 6.20
N SER A 98 6.72 -20.64 6.77
CA SER A 98 8.13 -20.26 6.67
C SER A 98 9.03 -20.99 7.66
N ARG A 99 10.35 -20.95 7.37
CA ARG A 99 11.39 -21.44 8.30
C ARG A 99 11.42 -20.67 9.62
N ASP A 100 11.02 -19.40 9.61
CA ASP A 100 11.03 -18.56 10.79
C ASP A 100 9.89 -18.93 11.74
N ALA A 101 8.69 -19.25 11.20
CA ALA A 101 7.59 -19.78 12.00
C ALA A 101 7.96 -21.14 12.60
N MET A 102 8.55 -22.04 11.81
CA MET A 102 9.06 -23.34 12.31
C MET A 102 10.09 -23.15 13.43
N LYS A 103 11.07 -22.24 13.28
CA LYS A 103 12.06 -21.95 14.34
C LYS A 103 11.39 -21.41 15.59
N ALA A 104 10.44 -20.48 15.44
CA ALA A 104 9.69 -19.92 16.57
C ALA A 104 8.86 -20.99 17.32
N LEU A 105 8.25 -21.92 16.59
CA LEU A 105 7.58 -23.09 17.19
C LEU A 105 8.57 -24.02 17.90
N ASN A 106 9.79 -24.15 17.38
CA ASN A 106 10.81 -25.04 17.92
C ASN A 106 11.75 -24.36 18.94
N GLU A 107 11.45 -23.16 19.44
CA GLU A 107 12.32 -22.37 20.33
C GLU A 107 12.83 -23.16 21.56
N LYS A 108 12.01 -24.09 22.08
CA LYS A 108 12.36 -24.98 23.20
C LYS A 108 12.53 -26.44 22.76
N GLY A 109 12.75 -26.71 21.48
CA GLY A 109 12.82 -28.08 20.93
C GLY A 109 11.48 -28.83 20.94
N ARG A 110 10.37 -28.15 21.24
CA ARG A 110 9.06 -28.78 21.40
C ARG A 110 8.53 -29.36 20.08
N LEU A 111 8.70 -28.65 18.97
CA LEU A 111 8.29 -29.17 17.68
C LEU A 111 9.06 -30.45 17.29
N THR A 112 10.36 -30.45 17.56
CA THR A 112 11.19 -31.65 17.39
C THR A 112 10.68 -32.81 18.24
N GLN A 113 10.34 -32.57 19.52
CA GLN A 113 9.80 -33.59 20.41
C GLN A 113 8.45 -34.14 19.93
N ILE A 114 7.57 -33.28 19.40
CA ILE A 114 6.27 -33.66 18.86
C ILE A 114 6.42 -34.63 17.70
N PHE A 115 7.33 -34.37 16.77
CA PHE A 115 7.52 -35.15 15.55
C PHE A 115 8.53 -36.31 15.70
N SER A 116 9.19 -36.46 16.84
CA SER A 116 10.13 -37.54 17.15
C SER A 116 9.66 -38.45 18.28
N ARG A 117 8.35 -38.58 18.51
CA ARG A 117 7.80 -39.47 19.53
C ARG A 117 7.99 -40.93 19.14
N PRO A 118 8.31 -41.80 20.11
CA PRO A 118 8.53 -43.23 19.85
C PRO A 118 7.26 -44.00 19.39
N GLU A 119 6.10 -43.35 19.51
CA GLU A 119 4.79 -43.90 19.11
C GLU A 119 4.50 -43.68 17.61
N ILE A 120 5.35 -42.90 16.92
CA ILE A 120 5.20 -42.61 15.49
C ILE A 120 5.78 -43.77 14.69
N ASP A 121 5.05 -44.22 13.67
CA ASP A 121 5.49 -45.31 12.79
C ASP A 121 6.74 -44.95 11.96
N LEU A 122 7.53 -45.95 11.59
CA LEU A 122 8.80 -45.77 10.88
C LEU A 122 8.71 -45.02 9.55
N PHE A 123 7.54 -44.96 8.91
CA PHE A 123 7.33 -44.26 7.62
C PHE A 123 6.90 -42.83 7.83
N SER A 124 6.33 -42.51 8.99
CA SER A 124 5.86 -41.15 9.38
C SER A 124 6.86 -40.44 10.28
N ASP A 125 7.90 -41.13 10.77
CA ASP A 125 8.95 -40.53 11.59
C ASP A 125 9.84 -39.57 10.76
N ILE A 126 10.29 -38.51 11.40
CA ILE A 126 11.22 -37.52 10.83
C ILE A 126 12.58 -38.14 10.44
N THR A 127 13.01 -39.18 11.17
CA THR A 127 14.26 -39.90 10.94
C THR A 127 14.06 -41.41 11.08
N PRO A 128 13.56 -42.07 10.03
CA PRO A 128 13.24 -43.52 10.09
C PRO A 128 14.43 -44.44 10.45
N LEU A 129 15.65 -43.93 10.46
CA LEU A 129 16.88 -44.69 10.74
C LEU A 129 17.65 -44.19 11.97
N GLY A 130 17.05 -43.35 12.85
CA GLY A 130 17.66 -42.90 14.10
C GLY A 130 18.84 -41.92 13.94
N GLY A 131 18.87 -41.14 12.87
CA GLY A 131 19.87 -40.09 12.62
C GLY A 131 19.62 -38.83 13.49
N LYS A 132 20.59 -37.90 13.47
CA LYS A 132 20.38 -36.57 14.05
C LYS A 132 19.41 -35.78 13.20
N ILE A 133 18.34 -35.27 13.82
CA ILE A 133 17.34 -34.41 13.17
C ILE A 133 18.01 -33.10 12.79
N THR A 134 18.04 -32.77 11.50
CA THR A 134 18.51 -31.47 11.04
C THR A 134 17.33 -30.47 10.96
N ASN A 135 17.64 -29.17 10.97
CA ASN A 135 16.61 -28.15 10.76
C ASN A 135 15.91 -28.27 9.41
N GLU A 136 16.59 -28.87 8.41
CA GLU A 136 16.02 -29.07 7.08
C GLU A 136 14.99 -30.23 7.09
N ASP A 137 15.32 -31.32 7.75
CA ASP A 137 14.38 -32.44 7.92
C ASP A 137 13.12 -32.01 8.65
N LEU A 138 13.32 -31.24 9.74
CA LEU A 138 12.21 -30.64 10.49
C LEU A 138 11.36 -29.71 9.64
N PHE A 139 11.97 -28.89 8.77
CA PHE A 139 11.24 -27.99 7.90
C PHE A 139 10.45 -28.73 6.83
N GLN A 140 11.04 -29.74 6.19
CA GLN A 140 10.33 -30.57 5.21
C GLN A 140 9.15 -31.32 5.81
N HIS A 141 9.34 -31.82 7.04
CA HIS A 141 8.26 -32.47 7.77
C HIS A 141 7.15 -31.49 8.18
N PHE A 142 7.52 -30.32 8.70
CA PHE A 142 6.62 -29.23 9.07
C PHE A 142 5.74 -28.80 7.87
N THR A 143 6.33 -28.57 6.70
CA THR A 143 5.57 -28.14 5.51
C THR A 143 4.58 -29.18 4.99
N LYS A 144 4.79 -30.47 5.26
CA LYS A 144 3.81 -31.53 4.95
C LYS A 144 2.63 -31.53 5.93
N HIS A 145 2.85 -31.05 7.15
CA HIS A 145 1.86 -31.09 8.22
C HIS A 145 1.09 -29.79 8.42
N VAL A 146 1.57 -28.68 7.84
CA VAL A 146 0.90 -27.38 7.89
C VAL A 146 0.49 -26.94 6.49
N ALA A 147 -0.81 -26.77 6.29
CA ALA A 147 -1.38 -26.29 5.03
C ALA A 147 -2.24 -25.07 5.26
N LEU A 148 -2.16 -24.13 4.33
CA LEU A 148 -3.00 -22.95 4.30
C LEU A 148 -3.92 -23.02 3.09
N GLY A 149 -5.22 -22.95 3.35
CA GLY A 149 -6.26 -22.78 2.36
C GLY A 149 -6.67 -21.33 2.27
N GLN A 150 -6.58 -20.75 1.10
CA GLN A 150 -7.09 -19.41 0.84
C GLN A 150 -8.29 -19.52 -0.10
N GLU A 151 -9.46 -19.16 0.39
CA GLU A 151 -10.66 -19.18 -0.44
C GLU A 151 -10.66 -17.90 -1.30
N THR A 152 -10.50 -18.08 -2.60
CA THR A 152 -10.27 -16.98 -3.57
C THR A 152 -11.40 -15.95 -3.62
N GLN A 153 -12.59 -16.29 -3.11
CA GLN A 153 -13.77 -15.42 -3.10
C GLN A 153 -14.11 -14.86 -1.71
N SER A 154 -13.50 -15.37 -0.65
CA SER A 154 -13.72 -14.88 0.70
C SER A 154 -12.40 -14.39 1.32
N SER A 155 -12.47 -13.33 2.13
CA SER A 155 -11.32 -12.83 2.89
C SER A 155 -10.98 -13.74 4.09
N ILE A 156 -11.40 -15.02 4.04
CA ILE A 156 -11.19 -16.00 5.09
C ILE A 156 -10.02 -16.90 4.70
N SER A 157 -9.03 -16.99 5.58
CA SER A 157 -7.95 -17.98 5.47
C SER A 157 -8.22 -19.14 6.43
N THR A 158 -7.95 -20.34 5.96
CA THR A 158 -8.06 -21.55 6.75
C THR A 158 -6.68 -22.12 6.99
N LEU A 159 -6.29 -22.26 8.25
CA LEU A 159 -5.06 -22.92 8.67
C LEU A 159 -5.40 -24.36 9.08
N VAL A 160 -4.78 -25.31 8.41
CA VAL A 160 -4.93 -26.74 8.67
C VAL A 160 -3.61 -27.30 9.17
N VAL A 161 -3.62 -27.85 10.37
CA VAL A 161 -2.45 -28.46 11.00
C VAL A 161 -2.73 -29.94 11.27
N LYS A 162 -1.80 -30.78 10.89
CA LYS A 162 -1.82 -32.23 11.13
C LYS A 162 -0.79 -32.59 12.17
N ALA A 163 -1.13 -33.44 13.11
CA ALA A 163 -0.18 -34.00 14.07
C ALA A 163 -0.63 -35.40 14.52
N TYR A 164 0.21 -36.10 15.28
CA TYR A 164 -0.04 -37.46 15.73
C TYR A 164 -0.85 -37.53 17.03
N THR A 165 -1.10 -36.38 17.67
CA THR A 165 -2.03 -36.28 18.81
C THR A 165 -2.93 -35.05 18.64
N PRO A 166 -4.17 -35.07 19.17
CA PRO A 166 -5.08 -33.93 19.06
C PRO A 166 -4.55 -32.71 19.80
N GLU A 167 -3.86 -32.91 20.92
CA GLU A 167 -3.27 -31.82 21.75
C GLU A 167 -2.14 -31.12 20.99
N ASP A 168 -1.29 -31.87 20.28
CA ASP A 168 -0.19 -31.29 19.50
C ASP A 168 -0.69 -30.57 18.25
N ALA A 169 -1.68 -31.14 17.54
CA ALA A 169 -2.30 -30.50 16.40
C ALA A 169 -2.92 -29.14 16.81
N ARG A 170 -3.62 -29.11 17.93
CA ARG A 170 -4.20 -27.89 18.50
C ARG A 170 -3.13 -26.90 18.95
N TRP A 171 -2.12 -27.34 19.66
CA TRP A 171 -1.04 -26.48 20.16
C TRP A 171 -0.28 -25.82 19.00
N ILE A 172 0.09 -26.58 17.96
CA ILE A 172 0.77 -26.03 16.78
C ILE A 172 -0.12 -24.98 16.09
N ASN A 173 -1.41 -25.28 15.93
CA ASN A 173 -2.38 -24.39 15.29
C ASN A 173 -2.54 -23.07 16.09
N GLU A 174 -2.82 -23.15 17.38
CA GLU A 174 -2.94 -21.97 18.25
C GLU A 174 -1.66 -21.14 18.26
N ARG A 175 -0.49 -21.81 18.33
CA ARG A 175 0.78 -21.09 18.34
C ARG A 175 1.11 -20.41 17.00
N LEU A 176 0.75 -21.03 15.88
CA LEU A 176 0.88 -20.39 14.55
C LEU A 176 -0.03 -19.18 14.42
N LEU A 177 -1.25 -19.23 14.95
CA LEU A 177 -2.15 -18.07 14.99
C LEU A 177 -1.58 -16.93 15.82
N GLU A 178 -1.05 -17.22 17.02
CA GLU A 178 -0.39 -16.21 17.86
C GLU A 178 0.82 -15.56 17.16
N LEU A 179 1.64 -16.38 16.49
CA LEU A 179 2.79 -15.89 15.73
C LEU A 179 2.34 -15.02 14.55
N GLY A 180 1.28 -15.42 13.86
CA GLY A 180 0.66 -14.65 12.78
C GLY A 180 0.09 -13.32 13.27
N GLU A 181 -0.64 -13.32 14.38
CA GLU A 181 -1.13 -12.10 15.03
C GLU A 181 0.02 -11.17 15.42
N GLY A 182 1.08 -11.72 16.04
CA GLY A 182 2.27 -10.97 16.38
C GLY A 182 2.98 -10.36 15.17
N LEU A 183 2.97 -11.05 14.02
CA LEU A 183 3.49 -10.50 12.76
C LEU A 183 2.64 -9.32 12.27
N VAL A 184 1.32 -9.48 12.22
CA VAL A 184 0.39 -8.40 11.79
C VAL A 184 0.54 -7.17 12.68
N ASN A 185 0.61 -7.36 14.00
CA ASN A 185 0.78 -6.27 14.95
C ASN A 185 2.11 -5.53 14.73
N ARG A 186 3.21 -6.25 14.49
CA ARG A 186 4.51 -5.62 14.16
C ARG A 186 4.48 -4.88 12.82
N LEU A 187 3.82 -5.43 11.79
CA LEU A 187 3.68 -4.77 10.48
C LEU A 187 2.84 -3.50 10.60
N ASN A 188 1.74 -3.55 11.33
CA ASN A 188 0.88 -2.39 11.58
C ASN A 188 1.64 -1.30 12.33
N GLU A 189 2.35 -1.64 13.40
CA GLU A 189 3.14 -0.68 14.18
C GLU A 189 4.23 -0.02 13.33
N ARG A 190 4.98 -0.81 12.56
CA ARG A 190 5.98 -0.27 11.63
C ARG A 190 5.34 0.65 10.59
N SER A 191 4.21 0.25 10.01
CA SER A 191 3.49 1.06 9.02
C SER A 191 3.04 2.42 9.59
N ARG A 192 2.59 2.44 10.86
CA ARG A 192 2.22 3.69 11.56
C ARG A 192 3.41 4.62 11.75
N VAL A 193 4.49 4.09 12.30
CA VAL A 193 5.72 4.87 12.52
C VAL A 193 6.24 5.43 11.20
N ASP A 194 6.27 4.61 10.15
CA ASP A 194 6.71 5.04 8.84
C ASP A 194 5.79 6.11 8.24
N LEU A 195 4.47 5.98 8.38
CA LEU A 195 3.50 6.96 7.89
C LEU A 195 3.72 8.33 8.52
N VAL A 196 3.85 8.38 9.86
CA VAL A 196 4.11 9.65 10.58
C VAL A 196 5.47 10.22 10.20
N ARG A 197 6.50 9.38 10.07
CA ARG A 197 7.84 9.80 9.68
C ARG A 197 7.86 10.42 8.27
N TYR A 198 7.21 9.79 7.29
CA TYR A 198 7.11 10.35 5.94
C TYR A 198 6.34 11.67 5.90
N ALA A 199 5.22 11.76 6.61
CA ALA A 199 4.48 13.02 6.71
C ALA A 199 5.28 14.13 7.40
N GLN A 200 6.12 13.79 8.40
CA GLN A 200 7.03 14.75 9.04
C GLN A 200 8.12 15.22 8.08
N GLN A 201 8.70 14.32 7.28
CA GLN A 201 9.69 14.68 6.26
C GLN A 201 9.08 15.62 5.21
N GLU A 202 7.85 15.35 4.76
CA GLU A 202 7.13 16.20 3.82
C GLU A 202 6.93 17.63 4.39
N VAL A 203 6.57 17.73 5.69
CA VAL A 203 6.47 19.03 6.37
C VAL A 203 7.82 19.76 6.43
N ASP A 204 8.90 19.08 6.75
CA ASP A 204 10.22 19.67 6.85
C ASP A 204 10.72 20.20 5.48
N GLU A 205 10.47 19.43 4.41
CA GLU A 205 10.77 19.83 3.02
C GLU A 205 9.91 21.03 2.58
N ALA A 206 8.59 20.97 2.80
CA ALA A 206 7.67 22.05 2.47
C ALA A 206 7.98 23.34 3.27
N LYS A 207 8.36 23.22 4.55
CA LYS A 207 8.79 24.32 5.40
C LYS A 207 10.06 24.99 4.89
N LYS A 208 11.01 24.19 4.41
CA LYS A 208 12.23 24.69 3.78
C LYS A 208 11.89 25.44 2.50
N ALA A 209 11.10 24.85 1.61
CA ALA A 209 10.68 25.47 0.35
C ALA A 209 9.93 26.79 0.57
N SER A 210 8.99 26.83 1.53
CA SER A 210 8.26 28.05 1.89
C SER A 210 9.19 29.15 2.42
N ARG A 211 10.16 28.80 3.25
CA ARG A 211 11.16 29.73 3.76
C ARG A 211 12.04 30.28 2.64
N ASP A 212 12.55 29.41 1.79
CA ASP A 212 13.45 29.76 0.68
C ASP A 212 12.74 30.70 -0.31
N ALA A 213 11.49 30.39 -0.66
CA ALA A 213 10.67 31.23 -1.54
C ALA A 213 10.35 32.62 -0.89
N ALA A 214 10.02 32.65 0.39
CA ALA A 214 9.80 33.90 1.12
C ALA A 214 11.07 34.74 1.18
N PHE A 215 12.24 34.17 1.41
CA PHE A 215 13.51 34.84 1.37
C PHE A 215 13.85 35.38 -0.03
N ALA A 216 13.61 34.62 -1.08
CA ALA A 216 13.83 35.04 -2.46
C ALA A 216 12.98 36.28 -2.81
N LEU A 217 11.69 36.27 -2.41
CA LEU A 217 10.81 37.41 -2.58
C LEU A 217 11.24 38.65 -1.76
N ALA A 218 11.67 38.42 -0.52
CA ALA A 218 12.17 39.51 0.33
C ALA A 218 13.48 40.13 -0.21
N ASP A 219 14.42 39.27 -0.66
CA ASP A 219 15.67 39.74 -1.26
C ASP A 219 15.40 40.53 -2.54
N TYR A 220 14.47 40.08 -3.37
CA TYR A 220 14.05 40.81 -4.56
C TYR A 220 13.49 42.19 -4.24
N ARG A 221 12.58 42.28 -3.25
CA ARG A 221 12.03 43.56 -2.78
C ARG A 221 13.10 44.54 -2.29
N ASN A 222 14.05 44.02 -1.50
CA ASN A 222 15.15 44.84 -0.96
C ASN A 222 16.14 45.26 -2.06
N ARG A 223 16.50 44.39 -2.99
CA ARG A 223 17.47 44.68 -4.04
C ARG A 223 16.96 45.70 -5.05
N PHE A 224 15.68 45.68 -5.35
CA PHE A 224 15.09 46.56 -6.35
C PHE A 224 14.32 47.73 -5.74
N GLU A 225 14.36 47.84 -4.39
CA GLU A 225 13.66 48.92 -3.61
C GLU A 225 12.16 49.02 -3.99
N VAL A 226 11.52 47.84 -4.25
CA VAL A 226 10.16 47.79 -4.73
C VAL A 226 9.36 46.89 -3.82
N ILE A 227 8.29 47.42 -3.21
CA ILE A 227 7.38 46.59 -2.40
C ILE A 227 6.39 45.85 -3.29
N ASP A 228 5.82 46.56 -4.28
CA ASP A 228 4.81 46.05 -5.20
C ASP A 228 4.91 46.85 -6.53
N PRO A 229 5.57 46.33 -7.57
CA PRO A 229 5.77 47.04 -8.84
C PRO A 229 4.47 47.43 -9.53
N GLU A 230 3.41 46.57 -9.42
CA GLU A 230 2.13 46.84 -10.08
C GLU A 230 1.39 48.02 -9.43
N LYS A 231 1.37 48.08 -8.09
CA LYS A 231 0.81 49.22 -7.37
C LYS A 231 1.59 50.49 -7.63
N GLN A 232 2.93 50.41 -7.67
CA GLN A 232 3.75 51.61 -7.97
C GLN A 232 3.51 52.09 -9.41
N ALA A 233 3.41 51.16 -10.38
CA ALA A 233 3.08 51.47 -11.76
C ALA A 233 1.69 52.15 -11.89
N SER A 234 0.70 51.65 -11.15
CA SER A 234 -0.65 52.26 -11.10
C SER A 234 -0.63 53.67 -10.57
N VAL A 235 0.13 53.93 -9.50
CA VAL A 235 0.28 55.28 -8.94
C VAL A 235 0.99 56.22 -9.91
N SER A 236 2.07 55.78 -10.58
CA SER A 236 2.76 56.55 -11.60
C SER A 236 1.87 56.87 -12.82
N LEU A 237 1.06 55.90 -13.27
CA LEU A 237 0.09 56.14 -14.34
C LEU A 237 -1.01 57.14 -13.95
N GLN A 238 -1.49 57.12 -12.73
CA GLN A 238 -2.41 58.11 -12.22
C GLN A 238 -1.77 59.52 -12.19
N MET A 239 -0.48 59.62 -11.82
CA MET A 239 0.27 60.88 -11.85
C MET A 239 0.38 61.38 -13.33
N VAL A 240 0.76 60.49 -14.27
CA VAL A 240 0.81 60.81 -15.69
C VAL A 240 -0.54 61.34 -16.18
N SER A 241 -1.65 60.71 -15.81
CA SER A 241 -3.00 61.20 -16.19
C SER A 241 -3.27 62.64 -15.70
N LYS A 242 -2.95 62.91 -14.43
CA LYS A 242 -3.10 64.30 -13.88
C LYS A 242 -2.22 65.31 -14.58
N LEU A 243 -0.97 64.98 -14.88
CA LEU A 243 -0.06 65.84 -15.61
C LEU A 243 -0.52 66.07 -17.08
N GLN A 244 -1.12 65.07 -17.72
CA GLN A 244 -1.74 65.20 -19.04
C GLN A 244 -2.95 66.12 -19.01
N ASP A 245 -3.81 66.03 -17.99
CA ASP A 245 -4.94 66.95 -17.83
C ASP A 245 -4.46 68.36 -17.69
N GLU A 246 -3.43 68.60 -16.82
CA GLU A 246 -2.83 69.91 -16.67
C GLU A 246 -2.18 70.45 -17.95
N LEU A 247 -1.50 69.56 -18.70
CA LEU A 247 -0.92 69.88 -19.98
C LEU A 247 -1.96 70.33 -21.03
N ILE A 248 -3.11 69.63 -21.07
CA ILE A 248 -4.23 69.97 -21.96
C ILE A 248 -4.80 71.37 -21.61
N LEU A 249 -5.04 71.61 -20.29
CA LEU A 249 -5.51 72.91 -19.83
C LEU A 249 -4.53 74.03 -20.19
N THR A 250 -3.23 73.80 -19.94
CA THR A 250 -2.18 74.82 -20.21
C THR A 250 -2.05 75.11 -21.73
N LYS A 251 -2.15 74.06 -22.57
CA LYS A 251 -2.18 74.19 -24.03
C LYS A 251 -3.39 74.98 -24.53
N THR A 252 -4.57 74.72 -23.93
CA THR A 252 -5.81 75.46 -24.24
C THR A 252 -5.66 76.92 -23.89
N GLN A 253 -5.17 77.27 -22.70
CA GLN A 253 -4.89 78.61 -22.26
C GLN A 253 -3.89 79.29 -23.17
N LEU A 254 -2.81 78.67 -23.55
CA LEU A 254 -1.85 79.21 -24.48
C LEU A 254 -2.48 79.52 -25.84
N THR A 255 -3.33 78.64 -26.37
CA THR A 255 -4.01 78.79 -27.68
C THR A 255 -4.98 79.99 -27.65
N GLN A 256 -5.76 80.08 -26.58
CA GLN A 256 -6.66 81.27 -26.35
C GLN A 256 -5.88 82.59 -26.27
N MET A 257 -4.81 82.57 -25.48
CA MET A 257 -4.01 83.82 -25.23
C MET A 257 -3.31 84.24 -26.56
N ARG A 258 -2.83 83.33 -27.36
CA ARG A 258 -2.24 83.60 -28.68
C ARG A 258 -3.27 84.18 -29.65
N ALA A 259 -4.51 83.65 -29.63
CA ALA A 259 -5.57 84.13 -30.50
C ALA A 259 -6.02 85.54 -30.22
N PHE A 260 -6.11 85.93 -28.91
CA PHE A 260 -6.67 87.20 -28.51
C PHE A 260 -5.61 88.29 -28.11
N THR A 261 -4.44 87.84 -27.60
CA THR A 261 -3.38 88.74 -27.11
C THR A 261 -1.99 88.19 -27.44
N PRO A 262 -1.54 88.21 -28.69
CA PRO A 262 -0.28 87.55 -29.10
C PRO A 262 0.99 88.15 -28.47
N GLY A 263 0.95 89.44 -28.00
CA GLY A 263 2.05 90.13 -27.32
C GLY A 263 2.09 89.98 -25.80
N ASN A 264 1.23 89.16 -25.18
CA ASN A 264 1.16 89.03 -23.75
C ASN A 264 2.46 88.30 -23.19
N PRO A 265 3.08 88.94 -22.13
CA PRO A 265 4.31 88.39 -21.55
C PRO A 265 4.12 87.00 -20.88
N GLN A 266 2.90 86.54 -20.70
CA GLN A 266 2.60 85.21 -20.18
C GLN A 266 2.75 84.10 -21.23
N VAL A 267 2.76 84.43 -22.52
CA VAL A 267 2.91 83.46 -23.57
C VAL A 267 4.21 82.60 -23.49
N PRO A 268 5.39 83.22 -23.26
CA PRO A 268 6.61 82.42 -23.04
C PRO A 268 6.57 81.60 -21.75
N VAL A 269 5.95 82.04 -20.66
CA VAL A 269 5.79 81.35 -19.38
C VAL A 269 4.94 80.06 -19.58
N LEU A 270 3.82 80.20 -20.31
CA LEU A 270 2.98 78.96 -20.62
C LEU A 270 3.68 77.98 -21.53
N ARG A 271 4.52 78.44 -22.45
CA ARG A 271 5.33 77.56 -23.25
C ARG A 271 6.34 76.75 -22.41
N GLU A 272 7.03 77.38 -21.49
CA GLU A 272 7.98 76.80 -20.56
C GLU A 272 7.28 75.75 -19.65
N ARG A 273 6.08 76.10 -19.14
CA ARG A 273 5.27 75.16 -18.38
C ARG A 273 4.87 73.95 -19.15
N ILE A 274 4.46 74.11 -20.41
CA ILE A 274 4.16 72.98 -21.33
C ILE A 274 5.39 72.09 -21.55
N SER A 275 6.56 72.72 -21.76
CA SER A 275 7.84 72.00 -21.88
C SER A 275 8.19 71.22 -20.60
N SER A 276 8.01 71.80 -19.43
CA SER A 276 8.23 71.16 -18.16
C SER A 276 7.27 69.98 -17.93
N LEU A 277 5.97 70.18 -18.18
CA LEU A 277 4.97 69.11 -18.04
C LEU A 277 5.26 67.91 -19.00
N ASN A 278 5.65 68.20 -20.27
CA ASN A 278 6.02 67.13 -21.18
C ASN A 278 7.25 66.31 -20.69
N ARG A 279 8.29 67.00 -20.16
CA ARG A 279 9.46 66.33 -19.61
C ARG A 279 9.11 65.47 -18.38
N GLU A 280 8.21 65.95 -17.53
CA GLU A 280 7.78 65.27 -16.32
C GLU A 280 6.92 64.04 -16.66
N ILE A 281 6.00 64.14 -17.66
CA ILE A 281 5.23 63.02 -18.21
C ILE A 281 6.16 61.98 -18.78
N GLU A 282 7.14 62.37 -19.60
CA GLU A 282 8.11 61.48 -20.19
C GLU A 282 8.94 60.77 -19.12
N ALA A 283 9.42 61.50 -18.08
CA ALA A 283 10.16 60.93 -16.98
C ALA A 283 9.35 59.90 -16.15
N GLU A 284 8.07 60.19 -15.90
CA GLU A 284 7.18 59.21 -15.22
C GLU A 284 6.88 57.99 -16.11
N MET A 285 6.64 58.21 -17.39
CA MET A 285 6.42 57.09 -18.35
C MET A 285 7.65 56.19 -18.47
N LEU A 286 8.86 56.78 -18.46
CA LEU A 286 10.10 55.98 -18.48
C LEU A 286 10.27 55.12 -17.22
N LYS A 287 9.80 55.60 -16.03
CA LYS A 287 9.78 54.75 -14.82
C LYS A 287 8.86 53.55 -14.98
N VAL A 288 7.71 53.75 -15.62
CA VAL A 288 6.73 52.65 -15.80
C VAL A 288 7.16 51.68 -16.91
N ALA A 289 7.60 52.16 -18.10
CA ALA A 289 7.79 51.35 -19.30
C ALA A 289 9.05 51.70 -20.10
N GLY A 290 10.15 52.11 -19.47
CA GLY A 290 11.33 52.64 -20.16
C GLY A 290 12.54 51.72 -20.29
N GLY A 291 12.43 50.39 -20.15
CA GLY A 291 13.56 49.49 -20.35
C GLY A 291 13.83 48.54 -19.17
N LYS A 292 15.04 47.96 -19.06
CA LYS A 292 15.37 46.91 -18.06
C LYS A 292 15.19 47.30 -16.60
N GLY A 293 15.15 48.63 -16.28
CA GLY A 293 14.93 49.12 -14.90
C GLY A 293 13.50 49.55 -14.61
N SER A 294 12.60 49.48 -15.59
CA SER A 294 11.22 49.91 -15.45
C SER A 294 10.39 49.03 -14.52
N LEU A 295 9.30 49.59 -13.97
CA LEU A 295 8.37 48.85 -13.14
C LEU A 295 7.74 47.68 -13.90
N ALA A 296 7.47 47.83 -15.17
CA ALA A 296 6.98 46.74 -16.02
C ALA A 296 7.97 45.56 -16.15
N ALA A 297 9.27 45.84 -16.30
CA ALA A 297 10.30 44.82 -16.32
C ALA A 297 10.47 44.09 -14.98
N LYS A 298 10.30 44.85 -13.88
CA LYS A 298 10.37 44.30 -12.50
C LYS A 298 9.12 43.49 -12.14
N SER A 299 7.95 43.80 -12.70
CA SER A 299 6.68 43.14 -12.39
C SER A 299 6.69 41.66 -12.73
N ALA A 300 7.23 41.27 -13.87
CA ALA A 300 7.22 39.86 -14.34
C ALA A 300 7.96 38.91 -13.37
N GLU A 301 9.18 39.31 -12.93
CA GLU A 301 9.96 38.51 -11.98
C GLU A 301 9.36 38.54 -10.58
N TYR A 302 8.85 39.71 -10.15
CA TYR A 302 8.13 39.84 -8.90
C TYR A 302 6.91 38.91 -8.83
N SER A 303 6.06 38.93 -9.86
CA SER A 303 4.86 38.08 -9.94
C SER A 303 5.23 36.59 -9.90
N ARG A 304 6.32 36.18 -10.56
CA ARG A 304 6.83 34.82 -10.48
C ARG A 304 7.17 34.42 -9.04
N LEU A 305 7.93 35.29 -8.34
CA LEU A 305 8.34 35.02 -6.96
C LEU A 305 7.16 35.02 -5.99
N VAL A 306 6.14 35.87 -6.20
CA VAL A 306 4.91 35.87 -5.41
C VAL A 306 4.17 34.55 -5.57
N VAL A 307 3.97 34.09 -6.82
CA VAL A 307 3.29 32.81 -7.09
C VAL A 307 4.06 31.64 -6.49
N GLU A 308 5.40 31.66 -6.58
CA GLU A 308 6.26 30.62 -5.99
C GLU A 308 6.14 30.60 -4.46
N ALA A 309 6.12 31.75 -3.82
CA ALA A 309 5.94 31.85 -2.36
C ALA A 309 4.54 31.39 -1.91
N GLU A 310 3.48 31.80 -2.63
CA GLU A 310 2.12 31.34 -2.34
C GLU A 310 1.96 29.82 -2.57
N TYR A 311 2.57 29.28 -3.61
CA TYR A 311 2.56 27.84 -3.88
C TYR A 311 3.26 27.08 -2.75
N ALA A 312 4.45 27.51 -2.35
CA ALA A 312 5.20 26.89 -1.26
C ALA A 312 4.46 26.96 0.08
N GLU A 313 3.74 28.03 0.36
CA GLU A 313 2.90 28.17 1.56
C GLU A 313 1.72 27.19 1.53
N LYS A 314 1.07 27.05 0.37
CA LYS A 314 0.00 26.04 0.18
C LYS A 314 0.51 24.62 0.36
N LEU A 315 1.70 24.29 -0.17
CA LEU A 315 2.34 23.01 0.05
C LEU A 315 2.58 22.74 1.53
N LEU A 316 3.11 23.71 2.27
CA LEU A 316 3.31 23.59 3.71
C LEU A 316 1.99 23.36 4.46
N THR A 317 0.95 24.09 4.10
CA THR A 317 -0.38 23.90 4.70
C THR A 317 -0.90 22.49 4.46
N ASN A 318 -0.79 21.98 3.22
CA ASN A 318 -1.22 20.63 2.87
C ASN A 318 -0.39 19.57 3.60
N ALA A 319 0.92 19.75 3.69
CA ALA A 319 1.81 18.84 4.42
C ALA A 319 1.47 18.79 5.93
N LEU A 320 1.15 19.93 6.55
CA LEU A 320 0.71 19.98 7.94
C LEU A 320 -0.62 19.24 8.16
N VAL A 321 -1.57 19.36 7.23
CA VAL A 321 -2.83 18.62 7.27
C VAL A 321 -2.56 17.12 7.10
N SER A 322 -1.66 16.74 6.19
CA SER A 322 -1.24 15.34 5.98
C SER A 322 -0.63 14.76 7.25
N LEU A 323 0.28 15.47 7.91
CA LEU A 323 0.88 15.05 9.18
C LEU A 323 -0.16 14.92 10.30
N GLN A 324 -1.10 15.87 10.39
CA GLN A 324 -2.17 15.79 11.38
C GLN A 324 -3.05 14.56 11.15
N ASN A 325 -3.38 14.25 9.89
CA ASN A 325 -4.15 13.06 9.54
C ASN A 325 -3.37 11.78 9.85
N ALA A 326 -2.08 11.72 9.49
CA ALA A 326 -1.20 10.59 9.81
C ALA A 326 -1.08 10.35 11.32
N SER A 327 -0.92 11.43 12.10
CA SER A 327 -0.90 11.38 13.57
C SER A 327 -2.22 10.91 14.18
N ASN A 328 -3.34 11.38 13.66
CA ASN A 328 -4.66 10.97 14.11
C ASN A 328 -4.93 9.50 13.80
N GLU A 329 -4.53 9.04 12.62
CA GLU A 329 -4.64 7.64 12.21
C GLU A 329 -3.78 6.74 13.12
N ALA A 330 -2.54 7.16 13.38
CA ALA A 330 -1.64 6.45 14.29
C ALA A 330 -2.16 6.33 15.73
N ARG A 331 -2.98 7.27 16.20
CA ARG A 331 -3.57 7.27 17.56
C ARG A 331 -4.89 6.49 17.66
N ARG A 332 -5.61 6.30 16.55
CA ARG A 332 -6.93 5.65 16.54
C ARG A 332 -6.85 4.13 16.61
N GLN A 333 -5.71 3.56 16.39
CA GLN A 333 -5.42 2.13 16.40
C GLN A 333 -4.68 1.72 17.66
#